data_9da0f869b19454816c1cd13ee1c0d97d
#
_entry.id   9da0f869b19454816c1cd13ee1c0d97d
#
_cell.length_a   1.000
_cell.length_b   1.000
_cell.length_c   1.000
_cell.angle_alpha   90.00
_cell.angle_beta   90.00
_cell.angle_gamma   90.00
#
_symmetry.space_group_name_H-M   'P 1'
#
loop_
_entity.id
_entity.type
_entity.pdbx_description
1 polymer ?
#
loop_
_entity_poly.entity_id
_entity_poly.type
_entity_poly.pdbx_seq_one_letter_code
_entity_poly.pdbx_strand_id
1 'polypeptide(L)' 'LPLALALGIVLLMIVLLANLFTFAVRQVAEHRYG' A
#
# COMPACT_ATOMS: atom_id res chain seq x y z
N LEU A 1 -14.66 -7.13 20.23
CA LEU A 1 -14.22 -6.96 18.85
C LEU A 1 -13.76 -8.31 18.28
N PRO A 2 -14.30 -8.72 17.13
CA PRO A 2 -13.86 -9.98 16.52
C PRO A 2 -12.43 -9.88 16.01
N LEU A 3 -11.60 -10.83 16.45
CA LEU A 3 -10.20 -10.87 16.10
C LEU A 3 -9.99 -11.02 14.59
N ALA A 4 -10.86 -11.77 13.95
CA ALA A 4 -10.79 -11.99 12.51
C ALA A 4 -11.01 -10.69 11.74
N LEU A 5 -11.92 -9.85 12.22
CA LEU A 5 -12.17 -8.56 11.56
C LEU A 5 -10.98 -7.64 11.71
N ALA A 6 -10.36 -7.62 12.88
CA ALA A 6 -9.18 -6.80 13.12
C ALA A 6 -8.03 -7.22 12.23
N LEU A 7 -7.82 -8.53 12.10
CA LEU A 7 -6.77 -9.05 11.22
C LEU A 7 -7.02 -8.70 9.76
N GLY A 8 -8.27 -8.77 9.33
CA GLY A 8 -8.63 -8.40 7.96
C GLY A 8 -8.35 -6.94 7.67
N ILE A 9 -8.67 -6.07 8.61
CA ILE A 9 -8.41 -4.63 8.46
C ILE A 9 -6.91 -4.36 8.37
N VAL A 10 -6.13 -5.00 9.24
CA VAL A 10 -4.68 -4.82 9.24
C VAL A 10 -4.08 -5.29 7.91
N LEU A 11 -4.51 -6.43 7.41
CA LEU A 11 -4.05 -6.95 6.12
C LEU A 11 -4.42 -5.99 4.98
N LEU A 12 -5.63 -5.47 5.02
CA LEU A 12 -6.07 -4.51 4.00
C LEU A 12 -5.20 -3.27 4.01
N MET A 13 -4.88 -2.77 5.19
CA MET A 13 -4.03 -1.59 5.33
C MET A 13 -2.63 -1.85 4.80
N ILE A 14 -2.07 -3.02 5.08
CA ILE A 14 -0.74 -3.40 4.60
C ILE A 14 -0.73 -3.45 3.07
N VAL A 15 -1.73 -4.07 2.47
CA VAL A 15 -1.83 -4.18 1.02
C VAL A 15 -1.96 -2.79 0.39
N LEU A 16 -2.78 -1.93 0.98
CA LEU A 16 -2.96 -0.57 0.47
C LEU A 16 -1.66 0.23 0.56
N LEU A 17 -0.94 0.10 1.68
CA LEU A 17 0.33 0.79 1.86
C LEU A 17 1.37 0.29 0.86
N ALA A 18 1.44 -1.01 0.63
CA ALA A 18 2.36 -1.59 -0.33
C ALA A 18 2.06 -1.09 -1.74
N ASN A 19 0.79 -1.05 -2.12
CA ASN A 19 0.39 -0.56 -3.43
C ASN A 19 0.71 0.93 -3.60
N LEU A 20 0.43 1.71 -2.56
CA LEU A 20 0.73 3.15 -2.59
C LEU A 20 2.22 3.39 -2.71
N PHE A 21 3.01 2.62 -1.96
CA PHE A 21 4.46 2.74 -2.00
C PHE A 21 5.00 2.44 -3.41
N THR A 22 4.53 1.36 -4.01
CA THR A 22 4.94 1.00 -5.37
C THR A 22 4.56 2.09 -6.37
N PHE A 23 3.36 2.62 -6.23
CA PHE A 23 2.87 3.69 -7.10
C PHE A 23 3.74 4.94 -6.96
N ALA A 24 4.08 5.32 -5.74
CA ALA A 24 4.90 6.49 -5.48
C ALA A 24 6.30 6.32 -6.09
N VAL A 25 6.90 5.14 -5.93
CA VAL A 25 8.21 4.86 -6.49
C VAL A 25 8.19 4.96 -8.01
N ARG A 26 7.14 4.42 -8.63
CA ARG A 26 7.00 4.49 -10.09
C ARG A 26 6.86 5.92 -10.58
N GLN A 27 6.08 6.72 -9.87
CA GLN A 27 5.89 8.11 -10.23
C GLN A 27 7.19 8.89 -10.17
N VAL A 28 7.95 8.68 -9.11
CA VAL A 28 9.23 9.37 -8.94
C VAL A 28 10.21 8.93 -10.03
N ALA A 29 10.25 7.64 -10.33
CA ALA A 29 11.13 7.12 -11.37
C ALA A 29 10.77 7.70 -12.74
N GLU A 30 9.49 7.75 -13.08
CA GLU A 30 9.03 8.34 -14.34
C GLU A 30 9.37 9.82 -14.42
N HIS A 31 9.21 10.51 -13.32
CA HIS A 31 9.49 11.96 -13.28
C HIS A 31 10.97 12.24 -13.46
N ARG A 32 11.82 11.33 -13.01
CA ARG A 32 13.26 11.50 -13.14
C ARG A 32 13.76 11.24 -14.56
N TYR A 33 13.14 10.28 -15.23
CA TYR A 33 13.55 9.88 -16.58
C TYR A 33 12.79 10.62 -17.68
N GLY A 34 11.66 11.17 -17.31
CA GLY A 34 10.85 11.93 -18.24
C GLY A 34 11.26 13.38 -18.25
#